data_c91d15553edad072a4443a5c01c3015f
#
_entry.id   c91d15553edad072a4443a5c01c3015f
#
_cell.length_a   1.000
_cell.length_b   1.000
_cell.length_c   1.000
_cell.angle_alpha   90.00
_cell.angle_beta   90.00
_cell.angle_gamma   90.00
#
_symmetry.space_group_name_H-M   'P 1'
#
loop_
_entity.id
_entity.type
_entity.pdbx_description
1 polymer ?
#
loop_
_entity_poly.entity_id
_entity_poly.type
_entity_poly.pdbx_seq_one_letter_code
_entity_poly.pdbx_strand_id
1 'polypeptide(L)'
;MNDLTYGPERPTLGSTDEITRKVMAKAKAPEQIAREIVDVPVDDEMRNSFMPYALSVTTSRAIPDVRDGLKPVQRRILYVMADLGLRPGTPFRKSAGVVGEVMGKYHPHGDSAIYEAMVRMGQGFSMAVPFVDPKGNFGSLDDPPAAYRYTEARLTPAAMTMVRDLDEETVDFVSNFDGERDEPICLPGALPNLLVNGASGIAVGMATNMPPHNLAEVAAAIEHVLTKRRPKPTVDELMKHVEGPDFPTGGVIVDDGSLREAYESGRGTIRIRARAEIENITPRRQGIIVTELPYAVG
;
A
#
# COMPACT_ATOMS: atom_id res chain seq x y z
N MET A 1 47.84 70.90 -27.51
CA MET A 1 48.25 69.91 -26.58
C MET A 1 47.02 69.09 -26.30
N ASN A 2 46.93 68.00 -26.75
CA ASN A 2 45.97 67.05 -27.21
C ASN A 2 44.71 66.89 -26.34
N ASP A 3 43.61 67.37 -26.91
CA ASP A 3 42.23 66.94 -26.55
C ASP A 3 41.94 65.58 -27.13
N LEU A 4 41.58 64.66 -26.26
CA LEU A 4 40.95 63.37 -26.62
C LEU A 4 39.59 63.32 -25.99
N THR A 5 38.57 63.74 -26.70
CA THR A 5 37.18 63.53 -26.40
C THR A 5 36.77 62.17 -26.95
N TYR A 6 36.56 61.18 -26.06
CA TYR A 6 35.93 59.92 -26.39
C TYR A 6 34.47 59.98 -25.91
N GLY A 7 33.55 60.07 -26.86
CA GLY A 7 32.12 59.86 -26.57
C GLY A 7 31.72 58.46 -26.95
N PRO A 8 31.02 57.68 -26.08
CA PRO A 8 30.51 56.40 -26.48
C PRO A 8 29.20 56.56 -27.27
N GLU A 9 29.21 56.14 -28.51
CA GLU A 9 28.00 55.92 -29.28
C GLU A 9 27.16 54.81 -28.60
N ARG A 10 25.94 55.17 -28.22
CA ARG A 10 24.97 54.19 -27.77
C ARG A 10 24.44 53.45 -29.00
N PRO A 11 24.44 52.09 -28.99
CA PRO A 11 23.76 51.32 -30.02
C PRO A 11 22.25 51.59 -29.93
N THR A 12 21.65 52.03 -31.00
CA THR A 12 20.20 52.16 -31.16
C THR A 12 19.56 50.75 -31.03
N LEU A 13 18.85 50.54 -29.97
CA LEU A 13 17.98 49.36 -29.81
C LEU A 13 16.90 49.40 -30.91
N GLY A 14 16.96 48.46 -31.84
CA GLY A 14 15.90 48.22 -32.80
C GLY A 14 14.55 48.08 -32.12
N SER A 15 13.50 48.52 -32.78
CA SER A 15 12.14 48.53 -32.20
C SER A 15 11.75 47.16 -31.71
N THR A 16 10.98 47.12 -30.61
CA THR A 16 10.48 45.90 -29.98
C THR A 16 9.80 44.95 -30.97
N ASP A 17 9.21 45.52 -32.03
CA ASP A 17 8.56 44.77 -33.13
C ASP A 17 9.54 43.98 -34.01
N GLU A 18 10.75 44.49 -34.21
CA GLU A 18 11.77 43.83 -35.03
C GLU A 18 12.44 42.66 -34.27
N ILE A 19 12.61 42.82 -32.98
CA ILE A 19 13.11 41.77 -32.09
C ILE A 19 12.05 40.66 -31.96
N THR A 20 10.79 41.02 -31.78
CA THR A 20 9.66 40.06 -31.70
C THR A 20 9.49 39.30 -33.02
N ARG A 21 9.60 39.96 -34.18
CA ARG A 21 9.57 39.28 -35.49
C ARG A 21 10.75 38.33 -35.70
N LYS A 22 11.96 38.71 -35.28
CA LYS A 22 13.14 37.82 -35.38
C LYS A 22 13.09 36.64 -34.43
N VAL A 23 12.47 36.77 -33.25
CA VAL A 23 12.25 35.67 -32.30
C VAL A 23 11.17 34.73 -32.82
N MET A 24 10.07 35.27 -33.39
CA MET A 24 9.02 34.42 -33.98
C MET A 24 9.45 33.72 -35.29
N ALA A 25 10.36 34.33 -36.07
CA ALA A 25 10.88 33.72 -37.31
C ALA A 25 11.90 32.60 -37.06
N LYS A 26 12.35 32.41 -35.81
CA LYS A 26 13.24 31.29 -35.41
C LYS A 26 12.55 30.15 -34.68
N ALA A 27 11.25 30.22 -34.45
CA ALA A 27 10.49 29.05 -34.00
C ALA A 27 10.41 28.09 -35.19
N LYS A 28 11.32 27.09 -35.22
CA LYS A 28 11.14 25.92 -36.08
C LYS A 28 9.70 25.41 -35.85
N ALA A 29 8.96 25.22 -36.94
CA ALA A 29 7.70 24.47 -36.85
C ALA A 29 7.96 23.21 -36.05
N PRO A 30 7.07 22.81 -35.08
CA PRO A 30 7.28 21.62 -34.32
C PRO A 30 7.52 20.46 -35.30
N GLU A 31 8.65 19.77 -35.13
CA GLU A 31 8.93 18.55 -35.89
C GLU A 31 7.68 17.66 -35.77
N GLN A 32 7.10 17.27 -36.90
CA GLN A 32 5.99 16.36 -36.93
C GLN A 32 6.45 15.03 -36.30
N ILE A 33 6.10 14.81 -35.02
CA ILE A 33 6.47 13.63 -34.25
C ILE A 33 5.65 12.42 -34.72
N ALA A 34 4.51 12.63 -35.39
CA ALA A 34 3.62 11.57 -35.87
C ALA A 34 3.40 11.66 -37.38
N ARG A 35 3.26 10.52 -38.04
CA ARG A 35 2.91 10.45 -39.48
C ARG A 35 1.48 10.90 -39.76
N GLU A 36 0.59 10.69 -38.79
CA GLU A 36 -0.84 10.97 -38.90
C GLU A 36 -1.35 11.42 -37.52
N ILE A 37 -2.21 12.41 -37.52
CA ILE A 37 -2.95 12.87 -36.35
C ILE A 37 -4.40 12.45 -36.60
N VAL A 38 -4.89 11.55 -35.73
CA VAL A 38 -6.29 11.06 -35.78
C VAL A 38 -7.04 11.65 -34.60
N ASP A 39 -8.18 12.29 -34.88
CA ASP A 39 -9.06 12.78 -33.84
C ASP A 39 -9.81 11.59 -33.20
N VAL A 40 -9.64 11.41 -31.92
CA VAL A 40 -10.33 10.38 -31.14
C VAL A 40 -11.34 11.06 -30.20
N PRO A 41 -12.64 10.76 -30.32
CA PRO A 41 -13.65 11.25 -29.38
C PRO A 41 -13.30 10.84 -27.94
N VAL A 42 -13.42 11.77 -26.99
CA VAL A 42 -13.10 11.54 -25.59
C VAL A 42 -13.94 10.40 -24.99
N ASP A 43 -15.19 10.26 -25.45
CA ASP A 43 -16.09 9.17 -25.00
C ASP A 43 -15.58 7.78 -25.42
N ASP A 44 -14.99 7.67 -26.60
CA ASP A 44 -14.40 6.42 -27.08
C ASP A 44 -13.11 6.08 -26.33
N GLU A 45 -12.27 7.07 -26.08
CA GLU A 45 -11.05 6.88 -25.27
C GLU A 45 -11.39 6.50 -23.82
N MET A 46 -12.37 7.15 -23.22
CA MET A 46 -12.87 6.80 -21.88
C MET A 46 -13.38 5.37 -21.82
N ARG A 47 -14.12 4.93 -22.84
CA ARG A 47 -14.69 3.58 -22.88
C ARG A 47 -13.63 2.50 -23.16
N ASN A 48 -12.74 2.77 -24.11
CA ASN A 48 -11.84 1.75 -24.64
C ASN A 48 -10.52 1.65 -23.87
N SER A 49 -10.04 2.73 -23.25
CA SER A 49 -8.76 2.78 -22.54
C SER A 49 -8.95 2.98 -21.04
N PHE A 50 -9.71 4.00 -20.63
CA PHE A 50 -9.82 4.34 -19.21
C PHE A 50 -10.66 3.34 -18.40
N MET A 51 -11.79 2.86 -18.93
CA MET A 51 -12.62 1.89 -18.20
C MET A 51 -11.92 0.55 -17.96
N PRO A 52 -11.25 -0.08 -18.93
CA PRO A 52 -10.46 -1.28 -18.69
C PRO A 52 -9.32 -1.04 -17.69
N TYR A 53 -8.64 0.11 -17.76
CA TYR A 53 -7.63 0.50 -16.78
C TYR A 53 -8.22 0.63 -15.37
N ALA A 54 -9.33 1.35 -15.22
CA ALA A 54 -10.00 1.54 -13.93
C ALA A 54 -10.43 0.20 -13.31
N LEU A 55 -10.99 -0.70 -14.12
CA LEU A 55 -11.39 -2.04 -13.70
C LEU A 55 -10.15 -2.84 -13.24
N SER A 56 -9.08 -2.84 -14.03
CA SER A 56 -7.84 -3.53 -13.68
C SER A 56 -7.24 -3.01 -12.37
N VAL A 57 -7.19 -1.69 -12.16
CA VAL A 57 -6.70 -1.11 -10.89
C VAL A 57 -7.55 -1.55 -9.71
N THR A 58 -8.87 -1.64 -9.88
CA THR A 58 -9.77 -2.06 -8.82
C THR A 58 -9.61 -3.55 -8.49
N THR A 59 -9.68 -4.43 -9.49
CA THR A 59 -9.72 -5.88 -9.27
C THR A 59 -8.33 -6.50 -9.07
N SER A 60 -7.28 -5.94 -9.69
CA SER A 60 -5.96 -6.57 -9.76
C SER A 60 -4.84 -5.80 -9.05
N ARG A 61 -5.15 -4.73 -8.33
CA ARG A 61 -4.12 -3.92 -7.66
C ARG A 61 -4.51 -3.40 -6.28
N ALA A 62 -5.63 -2.67 -6.16
CA ALA A 62 -5.91 -1.84 -5.00
C ALA A 62 -6.75 -2.52 -3.93
N ILE A 63 -7.71 -3.35 -4.33
CA ILE A 63 -8.67 -3.97 -3.41
C ILE A 63 -8.20 -5.37 -3.03
N PRO A 64 -8.19 -5.71 -1.72
CA PRO A 64 -7.87 -7.05 -1.26
C PRO A 64 -8.99 -8.05 -1.57
N ASP A 65 -8.66 -9.32 -1.73
CA ASP A 65 -9.65 -10.39 -1.77
C ASP A 65 -10.21 -10.63 -0.36
N VAL A 66 -11.53 -10.79 -0.27
CA VAL A 66 -12.21 -10.99 1.02
C VAL A 66 -11.82 -12.31 1.69
N ARG A 67 -11.42 -13.32 0.92
CA ARG A 67 -11.11 -14.67 1.40
C ARG A 67 -9.79 -14.73 2.16
N ASP A 68 -8.74 -14.07 1.66
CA ASP A 68 -7.40 -14.07 2.26
C ASP A 68 -6.94 -12.69 2.76
N GLY A 69 -7.70 -11.63 2.49
CA GLY A 69 -7.38 -10.26 2.90
C GLY A 69 -6.16 -9.67 2.23
N LEU A 70 -5.71 -10.25 1.11
CA LEU A 70 -4.46 -9.87 0.44
C LEU A 70 -4.72 -9.16 -0.89
N LYS A 71 -3.88 -8.19 -1.19
CA LYS A 71 -3.75 -7.65 -2.54
C LYS A 71 -2.95 -8.62 -3.40
N PRO A 72 -3.11 -8.60 -4.74
CA PRO A 72 -2.40 -9.52 -5.62
C PRO A 72 -0.87 -9.54 -5.42
N VAL A 73 -0.23 -8.37 -5.24
CA VAL A 73 1.22 -8.30 -4.98
C VAL A 73 1.61 -8.99 -3.68
N GLN A 74 0.82 -8.83 -2.62
CA GLN A 74 1.08 -9.45 -1.32
C GLN A 74 0.95 -10.98 -1.40
N ARG A 75 -0.13 -11.46 -2.05
CA ARG A 75 -0.36 -12.89 -2.28
C ARG A 75 0.77 -13.53 -3.06
N ARG A 76 1.23 -12.89 -4.14
CA ARG A 76 2.34 -13.36 -4.96
C ARG A 76 3.66 -13.42 -4.19
N ILE A 77 3.92 -12.43 -3.32
CA ILE A 77 5.10 -12.44 -2.45
C ILE A 77 5.07 -13.64 -1.50
N LEU A 78 3.95 -13.86 -0.79
CA LEU A 78 3.84 -14.98 0.16
C LEU A 78 3.90 -16.34 -0.56
N TYR A 79 3.24 -16.46 -1.71
CA TYR A 79 3.28 -17.65 -2.54
C TYR A 79 4.70 -18.00 -3.00
N VAL A 80 5.43 -17.02 -3.55
CA VAL A 80 6.83 -17.20 -3.98
C VAL A 80 7.73 -17.54 -2.79
N MET A 81 7.55 -16.88 -1.65
CA MET A 81 8.36 -17.18 -0.47
C MET A 81 8.10 -18.61 0.05
N ALA A 82 6.86 -19.09 -0.03
CA ALA A 82 6.51 -20.46 0.32
C ALA A 82 7.12 -21.47 -0.68
N ASP A 83 7.00 -21.23 -1.99
CA ASP A 83 7.59 -22.05 -3.06
C ASP A 83 9.12 -22.13 -2.94
N LEU A 84 9.78 -21.05 -2.56
CA LEU A 84 11.22 -21.00 -2.27
C LEU A 84 11.61 -21.68 -0.95
N GLY A 85 10.66 -22.23 -0.19
CA GLY A 85 10.92 -22.90 1.07
C GLY A 85 11.41 -21.98 2.20
N LEU A 86 11.10 -20.69 2.16
CA LEU A 86 11.54 -19.70 3.15
C LEU A 86 10.66 -19.76 4.40
N ARG A 87 10.68 -20.89 5.08
CA ARG A 87 9.86 -21.17 6.28
C ARG A 87 10.51 -20.62 7.56
N PRO A 88 9.76 -20.48 8.65
CA PRO A 88 10.34 -20.17 9.95
C PRO A 88 11.41 -21.19 10.34
N GLY A 89 12.55 -20.70 10.86
CA GLY A 89 13.67 -21.55 11.24
C GLY A 89 14.64 -21.88 10.08
N THR A 90 14.28 -21.64 8.82
CA THR A 90 15.22 -21.78 7.69
C THR A 90 16.13 -20.55 7.57
N PRO A 91 17.27 -20.65 6.86
CA PRO A 91 18.10 -19.48 6.58
C PRO A 91 17.33 -18.38 5.85
N PHE A 92 17.65 -17.14 6.18
CA PHE A 92 17.12 -15.98 5.47
C PHE A 92 17.64 -15.93 4.03
N ARG A 93 16.83 -15.42 3.11
CA ARG A 93 17.20 -15.15 1.72
C ARG A 93 17.24 -13.65 1.46
N LYS A 94 18.15 -13.20 0.61
CA LYS A 94 18.21 -11.81 0.15
C LYS A 94 16.87 -11.37 -0.42
N SER A 95 16.38 -10.21 0.03
CA SER A 95 15.13 -9.62 -0.46
C SER A 95 15.14 -9.44 -1.97
N ALA A 96 16.31 -9.09 -2.53
CA ALA A 96 16.51 -9.00 -3.99
C ALA A 96 16.15 -10.29 -4.73
N GLY A 97 16.47 -11.47 -4.13
CA GLY A 97 16.11 -12.76 -4.73
C GLY A 97 14.61 -13.03 -4.72
N VAL A 98 13.91 -12.64 -3.65
CA VAL A 98 12.44 -12.77 -3.56
C VAL A 98 11.76 -11.81 -4.56
N VAL A 99 12.17 -10.54 -4.56
CA VAL A 99 11.63 -9.52 -5.47
C VAL A 99 11.82 -9.92 -6.93
N GLY A 100 13.02 -10.43 -7.30
CA GLY A 100 13.31 -10.89 -8.66
C GLY A 100 12.43 -12.06 -9.10
N GLU A 101 12.20 -13.03 -8.22
CA GLU A 101 11.33 -14.19 -8.50
C GLU A 101 9.86 -13.77 -8.68
N VAL A 102 9.37 -12.87 -7.80
CA VAL A 102 8.01 -12.33 -7.90
C VAL A 102 7.81 -11.55 -9.19
N MET A 103 8.76 -10.65 -9.50
CA MET A 103 8.70 -9.80 -10.70
C MET A 103 8.78 -10.61 -11.98
N GLY A 104 9.71 -11.58 -12.03
CA GLY A 104 9.95 -12.36 -13.24
C GLY A 104 8.89 -13.40 -13.55
N LYS A 105 8.18 -13.89 -12.53
CA LYS A 105 7.27 -15.03 -12.71
C LYS A 105 5.79 -14.69 -12.58
N TYR A 106 5.42 -13.70 -11.74
CA TYR A 106 4.02 -13.50 -11.36
C TYR A 106 3.54 -12.05 -11.41
N HIS A 107 4.43 -11.07 -11.18
CA HIS A 107 4.01 -9.68 -11.02
C HIS A 107 4.83 -8.75 -11.91
N PRO A 108 4.42 -8.51 -13.18
CA PRO A 108 5.17 -7.73 -14.18
C PRO A 108 5.09 -6.23 -13.91
N HIS A 109 5.59 -5.79 -12.75
CA HIS A 109 5.61 -4.39 -12.30
C HIS A 109 6.98 -4.06 -11.68
N GLY A 110 7.20 -2.78 -11.36
CA GLY A 110 8.48 -2.31 -10.82
C GLY A 110 8.89 -3.01 -9.52
N ASP A 111 10.17 -3.32 -9.42
CA ASP A 111 10.80 -3.97 -8.26
C ASP A 111 10.61 -3.21 -6.95
N SER A 112 10.63 -1.87 -7.01
CA SER A 112 10.41 -1.01 -5.86
C SER A 112 9.04 -1.23 -5.22
N ALA A 113 7.97 -1.34 -6.04
CA ALA A 113 6.62 -1.56 -5.55
C ALA A 113 6.47 -2.94 -4.87
N ILE A 114 7.11 -3.98 -5.43
CA ILE A 114 7.14 -5.32 -4.85
C ILE A 114 7.90 -5.31 -3.52
N TYR A 115 9.07 -4.65 -3.49
CA TYR A 115 9.86 -4.55 -2.28
C TYR A 115 9.15 -3.79 -1.15
N GLU A 116 8.53 -2.64 -1.46
CA GLU A 116 7.76 -1.87 -0.49
C GLU A 116 6.59 -2.66 0.09
N ALA A 117 5.89 -3.44 -0.74
CA ALA A 117 4.83 -4.33 -0.27
C ALA A 117 5.38 -5.40 0.68
N MET A 118 6.51 -6.01 0.35
CA MET A 118 7.18 -6.99 1.19
C MET A 118 7.64 -6.37 2.52
N VAL A 119 8.21 -5.17 2.47
CA VAL A 119 8.65 -4.44 3.67
C VAL A 119 7.49 -4.18 4.62
N ARG A 120 6.36 -3.67 4.11
CA ARG A 120 5.16 -3.42 4.94
C ARG A 120 4.66 -4.68 5.64
N MET A 121 4.74 -5.83 4.96
CA MET A 121 4.36 -7.12 5.57
C MET A 121 5.32 -7.59 6.68
N GLY A 122 6.50 -6.98 6.82
CA GLY A 122 7.47 -7.25 7.87
C GLY A 122 7.52 -6.19 8.98
N GLN A 123 6.76 -5.09 8.86
CA GLN A 123 6.79 -3.99 9.82
C GLN A 123 5.69 -4.16 10.88
N GLY A 124 6.09 -4.34 12.15
CA GLY A 124 5.16 -4.49 13.27
C GLY A 124 4.33 -3.24 13.59
N PHE A 125 4.73 -2.07 13.09
CA PHE A 125 3.93 -0.85 13.19
C PHE A 125 2.94 -0.66 12.02
N SER A 126 3.09 -1.46 10.95
CA SER A 126 2.20 -1.44 9.79
C SER A 126 1.16 -2.55 9.83
N MET A 127 1.51 -3.72 10.40
CA MET A 127 0.64 -4.88 10.49
C MET A 127 0.56 -5.38 11.93
N ALA A 128 -0.67 -5.67 12.38
CA ALA A 128 -0.90 -6.27 13.70
C ALA A 128 -0.29 -7.68 13.79
N VAL A 129 -0.35 -8.44 12.69
CA VAL A 129 0.27 -9.77 12.56
C VAL A 129 1.14 -9.78 11.29
N PRO A 130 2.45 -9.49 11.41
CA PRO A 130 3.37 -9.50 10.26
C PRO A 130 3.52 -10.89 9.64
N PHE A 131 3.66 -10.95 8.32
CA PHE A 131 3.86 -12.17 7.55
C PHE A 131 5.30 -12.40 7.11
N VAL A 132 6.08 -11.34 7.03
CA VAL A 132 7.51 -11.39 6.69
C VAL A 132 8.33 -11.23 7.97
N ASP A 133 9.26 -12.16 8.21
CA ASP A 133 10.29 -12.07 9.25
C ASP A 133 11.49 -11.35 8.63
N PRO A 134 11.77 -10.09 9.04
CA PRO A 134 12.78 -9.27 8.42
C PRO A 134 14.15 -9.46 9.07
N LYS A 135 15.21 -9.34 8.27
CA LYS A 135 16.57 -9.22 8.76
C LYS A 135 17.29 -8.07 8.06
N GLY A 136 17.79 -7.13 8.85
CA GLY A 136 18.32 -5.86 8.40
C GLY A 136 17.35 -4.71 8.65
N ASN A 137 17.61 -3.55 8.03
CA ASN A 137 16.79 -2.35 8.21
C ASN A 137 15.57 -2.37 7.29
N PHE A 138 14.39 -2.62 7.87
CA PHE A 138 13.09 -2.55 7.20
C PHE A 138 12.36 -1.21 7.44
N GLY A 139 13.13 -0.18 7.86
CA GLY A 139 12.59 1.15 8.09
C GLY A 139 11.95 1.32 9.47
N SER A 140 11.54 2.53 9.74
CA SER A 140 10.75 2.96 10.89
C SER A 140 9.59 3.83 10.41
N LEU A 141 8.87 4.46 11.33
CA LEU A 141 7.82 5.43 10.95
C LEU A 141 8.41 6.66 10.23
N ASP A 142 9.65 7.04 10.57
CA ASP A 142 10.32 8.25 10.07
C ASP A 142 11.34 7.96 8.96
N ASP A 143 11.94 6.77 8.98
CA ASP A 143 13.03 6.41 8.08
C ASP A 143 12.62 5.34 7.07
N PRO A 144 13.03 5.48 5.80
CA PRO A 144 12.79 4.46 4.79
C PRO A 144 13.60 3.18 5.05
N PRO A 145 13.18 2.04 4.51
CA PRO A 145 13.94 0.80 4.57
C PRO A 145 15.25 0.91 3.77
N ALA A 146 16.24 0.11 4.15
CA ALA A 146 17.43 -0.08 3.33
C ALA A 146 17.06 -0.74 1.98
N ALA A 147 17.87 -0.51 0.93
CA ALA A 147 17.64 -1.13 -0.37
C ALA A 147 17.61 -2.66 -0.27
N TYR A 148 16.78 -3.31 -1.09
CA TYR A 148 16.50 -4.76 -1.07
C TYR A 148 17.75 -5.65 -1.23
N ARG A 149 18.86 -5.13 -1.75
CA ARG A 149 20.15 -5.84 -1.84
C ARG A 149 20.84 -6.03 -0.48
N TYR A 150 20.48 -5.23 0.52
CA TYR A 150 21.08 -5.28 1.88
C TYR A 150 20.22 -6.05 2.88
N THR A 151 18.93 -6.19 2.62
CA THR A 151 17.99 -6.87 3.51
C THR A 151 17.78 -8.32 3.15
N GLU A 152 17.35 -9.10 4.14
CA GLU A 152 17.01 -10.51 4.00
C GLU A 152 15.63 -10.75 4.62
N ALA A 153 14.92 -11.78 4.16
CA ALA A 153 13.59 -12.10 4.61
C ALA A 153 13.32 -13.60 4.60
N ARG A 154 12.35 -14.02 5.41
CA ARG A 154 11.68 -15.33 5.39
C ARG A 154 10.24 -15.17 5.88
N LEU A 155 9.43 -16.22 5.80
CA LEU A 155 8.06 -16.24 6.32
C LEU A 155 8.04 -16.32 7.86
N THR A 156 7.04 -15.66 8.46
CA THR A 156 6.72 -15.82 9.89
C THR A 156 5.88 -17.08 10.14
N PRO A 157 5.74 -17.57 11.39
CA PRO A 157 4.79 -18.61 11.73
C PRO A 157 3.34 -18.27 11.34
N ALA A 158 2.95 -17.00 11.44
CA ALA A 158 1.63 -16.53 11.02
C ALA A 158 1.42 -16.66 9.50
N ALA A 159 2.43 -16.33 8.70
CA ALA A 159 2.37 -16.52 7.24
C ALA A 159 2.18 -18.00 6.86
N MET A 160 2.73 -18.93 7.64
CA MET A 160 2.55 -20.35 7.37
C MET A 160 1.09 -20.79 7.50
N THR A 161 0.28 -20.11 8.34
CA THR A 161 -1.16 -20.40 8.42
C THR A 161 -1.94 -19.94 7.20
N MET A 162 -1.35 -19.06 6.38
CA MET A 162 -1.94 -18.59 5.12
C MET A 162 -1.64 -19.52 3.95
N VAL A 163 -0.53 -20.28 3.99
CA VAL A 163 0.00 -21.03 2.83
C VAL A 163 0.09 -22.54 3.05
N ARG A 164 -0.14 -23.06 4.26
CA ARG A 164 0.13 -24.46 4.62
C ARG A 164 -0.66 -25.49 3.80
N ASP A 165 -1.88 -25.13 3.39
CA ASP A 165 -2.82 -26.06 2.74
C ASP A 165 -2.89 -25.80 1.20
N LEU A 166 -1.89 -25.13 0.61
CA LEU A 166 -1.82 -24.83 -0.84
C LEU A 166 -1.71 -26.10 -1.70
N ASP A 167 -1.03 -27.14 -1.19
CA ASP A 167 -0.81 -28.40 -1.90
C ASP A 167 -2.00 -29.38 -1.78
N GLU A 168 -3.08 -28.98 -1.06
CA GLU A 168 -4.24 -29.82 -0.73
C GLU A 168 -5.44 -29.56 -1.66
N GLU A 169 -5.25 -28.91 -2.81
CA GLU A 169 -6.32 -28.51 -3.77
C GLU A 169 -7.46 -27.71 -3.13
N THR A 170 -7.12 -26.88 -2.13
CA THR A 170 -8.09 -26.08 -1.36
C THR A 170 -8.51 -24.80 -2.05
N VAL A 171 -7.77 -24.35 -3.05
CA VAL A 171 -8.01 -23.13 -3.82
C VAL A 171 -7.73 -23.39 -5.31
N ASP A 172 -8.41 -22.61 -6.16
CA ASP A 172 -8.19 -22.67 -7.60
C ASP A 172 -6.91 -21.93 -7.98
N PHE A 173 -6.29 -22.39 -9.06
CA PHE A 173 -5.14 -21.79 -9.70
C PHE A 173 -5.51 -21.25 -11.08
N VAL A 174 -4.84 -20.17 -11.48
CA VAL A 174 -4.99 -19.54 -12.80
C VAL A 174 -3.62 -19.30 -13.39
N SER A 175 -3.53 -19.30 -14.71
CA SER A 175 -2.28 -18.99 -15.39
C SER A 175 -1.83 -17.56 -15.10
N ASN A 176 -0.53 -17.38 -14.89
CA ASN A 176 0.11 -16.09 -14.70
C ASN A 176 0.04 -15.24 -15.99
N PHE A 177 0.67 -14.06 -15.97
CA PHE A 177 0.61 -13.08 -17.06
C PHE A 177 1.17 -13.56 -18.41
N ASP A 178 2.11 -14.51 -18.43
CA ASP A 178 2.72 -15.07 -19.65
C ASP A 178 2.19 -16.47 -20.01
N GLY A 179 1.36 -17.08 -19.16
CA GLY A 179 0.79 -18.41 -19.36
C GLY A 179 1.77 -19.57 -19.14
N GLU A 180 2.97 -19.31 -18.64
CA GLU A 180 3.98 -20.34 -18.41
C GLU A 180 3.87 -21.03 -17.04
N ARG A 181 3.16 -20.40 -16.10
CA ARG A 181 3.01 -20.87 -14.71
C ARG A 181 1.63 -20.58 -14.18
N ASP A 182 1.26 -21.31 -13.14
CA ASP A 182 0.01 -21.08 -12.44
C ASP A 182 0.26 -20.39 -11.09
N GLU A 183 -0.68 -19.52 -10.69
CA GLU A 183 -0.69 -18.84 -9.41
C GLU A 183 -2.05 -19.03 -8.73
N PRO A 184 -2.12 -19.09 -7.38
CA PRO A 184 -3.38 -19.24 -6.68
C PRO A 184 -4.21 -17.96 -6.77
N ILE A 185 -5.52 -18.09 -7.02
CA ILE A 185 -6.44 -16.94 -7.04
C ILE A 185 -6.62 -16.31 -5.67
N CYS A 186 -6.50 -17.10 -4.60
CA CYS A 186 -6.43 -16.67 -3.20
C CYS A 186 -5.61 -17.69 -2.41
N LEU A 187 -5.13 -17.32 -1.22
CA LEU A 187 -4.49 -18.28 -0.32
C LEU A 187 -5.54 -18.98 0.56
N PRO A 188 -5.30 -20.24 0.95
CA PRO A 188 -6.19 -21.00 1.85
C PRO A 188 -6.01 -20.57 3.32
N GLY A 189 -6.12 -19.25 3.56
CA GLY A 189 -5.78 -18.62 4.83
C GLY A 189 -6.64 -19.09 6.00
N ALA A 190 -6.00 -19.68 7.01
CA ALA A 190 -6.64 -20.00 8.28
C ALA A 190 -6.76 -18.79 9.23
N LEU A 191 -6.04 -17.70 8.94
CA LEU A 191 -6.13 -16.44 9.67
C LEU A 191 -7.15 -15.51 8.97
N PRO A 192 -8.09 -14.90 9.70
CA PRO A 192 -9.01 -13.89 9.14
C PRO A 192 -8.28 -12.56 8.87
N ASN A 193 -7.33 -12.59 7.96
CA ASN A 193 -6.35 -11.54 7.72
C ASN A 193 -6.99 -10.18 7.40
N LEU A 194 -8.08 -10.17 6.63
CA LEU A 194 -8.75 -8.91 6.27
C LEU A 194 -9.20 -8.10 7.49
N LEU A 195 -9.67 -8.78 8.53
CA LEU A 195 -10.09 -8.13 9.77
C LEU A 195 -8.91 -7.87 10.72
N VAL A 196 -7.98 -8.81 10.83
CA VAL A 196 -6.87 -8.73 11.79
C VAL A 196 -5.85 -7.67 11.40
N ASN A 197 -5.41 -7.65 10.14
CA ASN A 197 -4.45 -6.66 9.65
C ASN A 197 -5.10 -5.45 8.99
N GLY A 198 -6.39 -5.52 8.69
CA GLY A 198 -7.05 -4.49 7.91
C GLY A 198 -6.54 -4.42 6.47
N ALA A 199 -7.01 -3.43 5.74
CA ALA A 199 -6.53 -3.13 4.40
C ALA A 199 -6.84 -1.70 4.01
N SER A 200 -5.92 -1.06 3.31
CA SER A 200 -6.13 0.26 2.70
C SER A 200 -5.76 0.20 1.23
N GLY A 201 -6.59 0.76 0.36
CA GLY A 201 -6.34 0.79 -1.08
C GLY A 201 -7.13 1.89 -1.77
N ILE A 202 -6.47 2.57 -2.72
CA ILE A 202 -7.05 3.62 -3.52
C ILE A 202 -7.13 3.10 -4.96
N ALA A 203 -8.37 2.88 -5.43
CA ALA A 203 -8.66 2.49 -6.79
C ALA A 203 -9.22 3.67 -7.58
N VAL A 204 -9.67 3.43 -8.80
CA VAL A 204 -10.34 4.45 -9.61
C VAL A 204 -11.83 4.45 -9.24
N GLY A 205 -12.34 5.59 -8.81
CA GLY A 205 -13.75 5.77 -8.45
C GLY A 205 -14.15 5.18 -7.08
N MET A 206 -13.26 4.44 -6.40
CA MET A 206 -13.51 3.90 -5.06
C MET A 206 -12.21 3.72 -4.26
N ALA A 207 -12.35 3.64 -2.94
CA ALA A 207 -11.26 3.33 -2.02
C ALA A 207 -11.77 2.40 -0.93
N THR A 208 -10.85 1.63 -0.34
CA THR A 208 -11.10 0.87 0.88
C THR A 208 -10.13 1.30 1.96
N ASN A 209 -10.61 1.35 3.19
CA ASN A 209 -9.78 1.63 4.36
C ASN A 209 -10.38 0.92 5.58
N MET A 210 -10.00 -0.35 5.72
CA MET A 210 -10.46 -1.21 6.81
C MET A 210 -9.39 -1.22 7.91
N PRO A 211 -9.74 -0.86 9.16
CA PRO A 211 -8.79 -0.86 10.27
C PRO A 211 -8.45 -2.30 10.71
N PRO A 212 -7.29 -2.51 11.35
CA PRO A 212 -6.93 -3.76 11.99
C PRO A 212 -7.74 -3.99 13.28
N HIS A 213 -7.90 -5.27 13.66
CA HIS A 213 -8.64 -5.69 14.86
C HIS A 213 -7.86 -6.76 15.64
N ASN A 214 -8.17 -6.91 16.91
CA ASN A 214 -7.57 -7.90 17.77
C ASN A 214 -7.94 -9.32 17.32
N LEU A 215 -6.93 -10.18 17.15
CA LEU A 215 -7.13 -11.55 16.67
C LEU A 215 -8.04 -12.37 17.59
N ALA A 216 -7.89 -12.25 18.92
CA ALA A 216 -8.70 -13.02 19.87
C ALA A 216 -10.17 -12.57 19.84
N GLU A 217 -10.42 -11.27 19.72
CA GLU A 217 -11.75 -10.69 19.58
C GLU A 217 -12.44 -11.15 18.28
N VAL A 218 -11.71 -11.09 17.16
CA VAL A 218 -12.20 -11.57 15.86
C VAL A 218 -12.50 -13.06 15.92
N ALA A 219 -11.64 -13.87 16.55
CA ALA A 219 -11.88 -15.30 16.71
C ALA A 219 -13.15 -15.58 17.55
N ALA A 220 -13.36 -14.85 18.66
CA ALA A 220 -14.57 -14.97 19.47
C ALA A 220 -15.84 -14.57 18.70
N ALA A 221 -15.76 -13.51 17.87
CA ALA A 221 -16.88 -13.13 17.01
C ALA A 221 -17.18 -14.19 15.94
N ILE A 222 -16.16 -14.81 15.34
CA ILE A 222 -16.32 -15.92 14.40
C ILE A 222 -16.98 -17.11 15.08
N GLU A 223 -16.55 -17.50 16.27
CA GLU A 223 -17.15 -18.58 17.06
C GLU A 223 -18.62 -18.28 17.34
N HIS A 224 -18.96 -17.03 17.71
CA HIS A 224 -20.34 -16.60 17.91
C HIS A 224 -21.18 -16.76 16.64
N VAL A 225 -20.67 -16.35 15.48
CA VAL A 225 -21.35 -16.49 14.17
C VAL A 225 -21.58 -17.97 13.82
N LEU A 226 -20.62 -18.83 14.08
CA LEU A 226 -20.70 -20.26 13.78
C LEU A 226 -21.70 -21.01 14.71
N THR A 227 -21.77 -20.60 15.95
CA THR A 227 -22.68 -21.19 16.94
C THR A 227 -24.11 -20.68 16.80
N LYS A 228 -24.29 -19.40 16.58
CA LYS A 228 -25.59 -18.75 16.38
C LYS A 228 -26.00 -18.69 14.92
N ARG A 229 -26.49 -19.81 14.38
CA ARG A 229 -26.81 -19.89 12.96
C ARG A 229 -28.11 -19.14 12.56
N ARG A 230 -29.09 -19.05 13.46
CA ARG A 230 -30.40 -18.40 13.19
C ARG A 230 -31.01 -17.83 14.49
N PRO A 231 -31.50 -16.55 14.48
CA PRO A 231 -31.27 -15.56 13.43
C PRO A 231 -29.78 -15.21 13.32
N LYS A 232 -29.33 -14.62 12.20
CA LYS A 232 -27.95 -14.15 12.08
C LYS A 232 -27.62 -13.17 13.19
N PRO A 233 -26.42 -13.17 13.75
CA PRO A 233 -26.00 -12.20 14.75
C PRO A 233 -26.15 -10.77 14.24
N THR A 234 -26.57 -9.87 15.11
CA THR A 234 -26.63 -8.42 14.83
C THR A 234 -25.26 -7.80 15.05
N VAL A 235 -25.06 -6.57 14.52
CA VAL A 235 -23.83 -5.80 14.76
C VAL A 235 -23.60 -5.60 16.24
N ASP A 236 -24.65 -5.26 17.03
CA ASP A 236 -24.55 -5.06 18.48
C ASP A 236 -24.13 -6.36 19.23
N GLU A 237 -24.50 -7.52 18.73
CA GLU A 237 -24.06 -8.79 19.30
C GLU A 237 -22.58 -9.07 18.98
N LEU A 238 -22.14 -8.77 17.76
CA LEU A 238 -20.75 -8.95 17.36
C LEU A 238 -19.83 -7.94 18.06
N MET A 239 -20.28 -6.72 18.26
CA MET A 239 -19.54 -5.68 19.00
C MET A 239 -19.33 -5.99 20.48
N LYS A 240 -20.02 -6.99 21.05
CA LYS A 240 -19.69 -7.51 22.39
C LYS A 240 -18.39 -8.31 22.42
N HIS A 241 -17.94 -8.79 21.26
CA HIS A 241 -16.70 -9.53 21.09
C HIS A 241 -15.61 -8.65 20.48
N VAL A 242 -15.95 -7.82 19.48
CA VAL A 242 -15.05 -6.87 18.82
C VAL A 242 -15.49 -5.47 19.22
N GLU A 243 -14.84 -4.93 20.25
CA GLU A 243 -15.20 -3.60 20.79
C GLU A 243 -14.83 -2.47 19.83
N GLY A 244 -13.78 -2.66 19.02
CA GLY A 244 -13.32 -1.68 18.06
C GLY A 244 -12.03 -2.09 17.35
N PRO A 245 -11.44 -1.19 16.55
CA PRO A 245 -10.13 -1.40 15.95
C PRO A 245 -9.03 -1.54 16.99
N ASP A 246 -8.05 -2.39 16.69
CA ASP A 246 -6.85 -2.59 17.50
C ASP A 246 -5.62 -2.26 16.64
N PHE A 247 -5.07 -1.05 16.83
CA PHE A 247 -3.98 -0.55 16.01
C PHE A 247 -2.61 -0.99 16.56
N PRO A 248 -1.68 -1.47 15.71
CA PRO A 248 -0.38 -1.95 16.17
C PRO A 248 0.50 -0.89 16.86
N THR A 249 0.22 0.39 16.64
CA THR A 249 0.92 1.50 17.29
C THR A 249 0.21 2.01 18.55
N GLY A 250 -0.94 1.40 18.92
CA GLY A 250 -1.75 1.86 20.04
C GLY A 250 -2.54 3.13 19.76
N GLY A 251 -2.56 4.03 20.74
CA GLY A 251 -3.33 5.25 20.69
C GLY A 251 -4.69 5.14 21.41
N VAL A 252 -5.46 6.19 21.35
CA VAL A 252 -6.78 6.26 21.98
C VAL A 252 -7.84 6.56 20.92
N ILE A 253 -8.79 5.65 20.75
CA ILE A 253 -9.96 5.87 19.88
C ILE A 253 -10.93 6.80 20.62
N VAL A 254 -11.36 7.84 19.94
CA VAL A 254 -12.40 8.75 20.41
C VAL A 254 -13.71 8.33 19.77
N ASP A 255 -14.50 7.56 20.52
CA ASP A 255 -15.81 7.10 20.05
C ASP A 255 -16.89 8.14 20.38
N ASP A 256 -17.55 8.63 19.34
CA ASP A 256 -18.70 9.52 19.37
C ASP A 256 -19.97 8.85 18.79
N GLY A 257 -19.95 7.51 18.72
CA GLY A 257 -20.99 6.69 18.09
C GLY A 257 -20.71 6.39 16.61
N SER A 258 -19.68 7.01 16.01
CA SER A 258 -19.31 6.82 14.61
C SER A 258 -18.75 5.42 14.32
N LEU A 259 -18.17 4.76 15.33
CA LEU A 259 -17.64 3.40 15.20
C LEU A 259 -18.75 2.39 14.90
N ARG A 260 -19.86 2.46 15.65
CA ARG A 260 -21.02 1.60 15.40
C ARG A 260 -21.61 1.83 14.00
N GLU A 261 -21.76 3.10 13.61
CA GLU A 261 -22.23 3.45 12.27
C GLU A 261 -21.29 2.89 11.17
N ALA A 262 -19.98 2.98 11.39
CA ALA A 262 -18.99 2.42 10.46
C ALA A 262 -19.14 0.90 10.29
N TYR A 263 -19.35 0.16 11.36
CA TYR A 263 -19.57 -1.30 11.30
C TYR A 263 -20.91 -1.69 10.68
N GLU A 264 -21.96 -0.90 10.90
CA GLU A 264 -23.29 -1.18 10.35
C GLU A 264 -23.41 -0.84 8.86
N SER A 265 -22.88 0.31 8.46
CA SER A 265 -23.00 0.82 7.09
C SER A 265 -21.80 0.53 6.19
N GLY A 266 -20.66 0.13 6.77
CA GLY A 266 -19.36 0.06 6.09
C GLY A 266 -18.76 1.43 5.77
N ARG A 267 -19.30 2.52 6.32
CA ARG A 267 -18.81 3.89 6.14
C ARG A 267 -18.84 4.65 7.46
N GLY A 268 -17.72 5.29 7.79
CA GLY A 268 -17.61 6.07 9.01
C GLY A 268 -16.24 6.70 9.16
N THR A 269 -16.05 7.47 10.21
CA THR A 269 -14.80 8.12 10.56
C THR A 269 -14.35 7.63 11.93
N ILE A 270 -13.15 7.07 12.02
CA ILE A 270 -12.55 6.64 13.28
C ILE A 270 -11.49 7.66 13.65
N ARG A 271 -11.65 8.32 14.79
CA ARG A 271 -10.70 9.31 15.29
C ARG A 271 -9.75 8.68 16.28
N ILE A 272 -8.45 8.82 16.01
CA ILE A 272 -7.39 8.28 16.86
C ILE A 272 -6.56 9.45 17.39
N ARG A 273 -6.22 9.41 18.67
CA ARG A 273 -5.31 10.36 19.33
C ARG A 273 -4.09 9.64 19.86
N ALA A 274 -2.98 10.35 19.89
CA ALA A 274 -1.79 9.90 20.60
C ALA A 274 -2.06 9.73 22.09
N ARG A 275 -1.36 8.80 22.74
CA ARG A 275 -1.25 8.78 24.19
C ARG A 275 -0.05 9.66 24.59
N ALA A 276 -0.33 10.71 25.36
CA ALA A 276 0.67 11.68 25.75
C ALA A 276 0.50 12.08 27.22
N GLU A 277 1.62 12.29 27.90
CA GLU A 277 1.67 12.71 29.29
C GLU A 277 2.59 13.94 29.43
N ILE A 278 2.32 14.78 30.44
CA ILE A 278 3.18 15.93 30.76
C ILE A 278 4.08 15.54 31.90
N GLU A 279 5.38 15.53 31.65
CA GLU A 279 6.40 15.16 32.63
C GLU A 279 7.39 16.29 32.87
N ASN A 280 7.98 16.31 34.08
CA ASN A 280 9.10 17.19 34.39
C ASN A 280 10.40 16.58 33.83
N ILE A 281 10.89 17.09 32.71
CA ILE A 281 12.17 16.67 32.12
C ILE A 281 13.34 17.13 33.02
N THR A 282 13.21 18.32 33.58
CA THR A 282 14.14 18.86 34.58
C THR A 282 13.34 19.61 35.65
N PRO A 283 13.92 19.98 36.80
CA PRO A 283 13.25 20.77 37.85
C PRO A 283 12.63 22.10 37.35
N ARG A 284 13.03 22.59 36.18
CA ARG A 284 12.58 23.86 35.60
C ARG A 284 11.92 23.72 34.20
N ARG A 285 11.79 22.50 33.69
CA ARG A 285 11.26 22.27 32.35
C ARG A 285 10.28 21.10 32.34
N GLN A 286 9.08 21.35 31.84
CA GLN A 286 8.10 20.33 31.51
C GLN A 286 8.19 20.00 30.01
N GLY A 287 7.88 18.77 29.67
CA GLY A 287 7.77 18.29 28.30
C GLY A 287 6.53 17.42 28.11
N ILE A 288 6.10 17.32 26.89
CA ILE A 288 5.05 16.38 26.46
C ILE A 288 5.76 15.11 26.00
N ILE A 289 5.52 14.01 26.70
CA ILE A 289 6.03 12.68 26.34
C ILE A 289 4.93 11.95 25.62
N VAL A 290 5.15 11.63 24.35
CA VAL A 290 4.23 10.81 23.54
C VAL A 290 4.69 9.37 23.61
N THR A 291 3.85 8.50 24.16
CA THR A 291 4.15 7.05 24.34
C THR A 291 3.55 6.18 23.25
N GLU A 292 2.45 6.63 22.63
CA GLU A 292 1.79 5.92 21.52
C GLU A 292 1.37 6.95 20.46
N LEU A 293 1.65 6.62 19.19
CA LEU A 293 1.28 7.46 18.04
C LEU A 293 0.01 6.90 17.37
N PRO A 294 -0.81 7.76 16.77
CA PRO A 294 -1.89 7.28 15.91
C PRO A 294 -1.35 6.45 14.76
N TYR A 295 -2.11 5.43 14.36
CA TYR A 295 -1.72 4.52 13.29
C TYR A 295 -1.41 5.27 11.97
N ALA A 296 -0.29 4.91 11.34
CA ALA A 296 0.23 5.52 10.11
C ALA A 296 0.61 7.01 10.23
N VAL A 297 0.84 7.51 11.44
CA VAL A 297 1.39 8.85 11.70
C VAL A 297 2.79 8.69 12.23
N GLY A 298 3.78 9.37 11.58
CA GLY A 298 5.17 9.47 12.01
C GLY A 298 5.45 10.82 12.66
#